data_6ed70afe568762b074d497dc05e42218
#
_entry.id   6ed70afe568762b074d497dc05e42218
#
_cell.length_a   1.000
_cell.length_b   1.000
_cell.length_c   1.000
_cell.angle_alpha   90.00
_cell.angle_beta   90.00
_cell.angle_gamma   90.00
#
_symmetry.space_group_name_H-M   'P 1'
#
loop_
_entity.id
_entity.type
_entity.pdbx_description
1 polymer ?
#
loop_
_entity_poly.entity_id
_entity_poly.type
_entity_poly.pdbx_seq_one_letter_code
_entity_poly.pdbx_strand_id
1 'polypeptide(L)'
;MGFNHDTVGKTYGPQEHTYTWQRPSLYALGCGAQVDDLDLLLETRGPKVLPTYSVVPVLDVLFVALKAIGGNMLPLVHGSQKCIIHKPIPAAATLKHSCDISGLYDKGKGALATFTTKSEDENGELIFETEWGIFY
;
A
#
# COMPACT_ATOMS: atom_id res chain seq x y z
N MET A 1 -16.79 -19.64 -7.37
CA MET A 1 -17.16 -18.21 -7.28
C MET A 1 -16.38 -17.47 -8.36
N GLY A 2 -17.07 -16.85 -9.28
CA GLY A 2 -16.41 -16.11 -10.36
C GLY A 2 -15.89 -14.75 -9.87
N PHE A 3 -14.83 -14.30 -10.49
CA PHE A 3 -14.30 -12.94 -10.30
C PHE A 3 -15.20 -11.92 -11.01
N ASN A 4 -15.34 -10.74 -10.42
CA ASN A 4 -16.09 -9.62 -11.00
C ASN A 4 -15.19 -8.80 -11.94
N HIS A 5 -15.17 -9.14 -13.21
CA HIS A 5 -14.39 -8.46 -14.23
C HIS A 5 -14.82 -7.00 -14.48
N ASP A 6 -16.07 -6.63 -14.12
CA ASP A 6 -16.58 -5.27 -14.26
C ASP A 6 -15.92 -4.28 -13.29
N THR A 7 -15.09 -4.77 -12.36
CA THR A 7 -14.32 -3.94 -11.43
C THR A 7 -13.01 -3.42 -12.02
N VAL A 8 -12.53 -4.02 -13.11
CA VAL A 8 -11.30 -3.56 -13.77
C VAL A 8 -11.49 -2.15 -14.31
N GLY A 9 -10.55 -1.28 -14.04
CA GLY A 9 -10.61 0.14 -14.39
C GLY A 9 -11.38 1.01 -13.37
N LYS A 10 -11.93 0.43 -12.30
CA LYS A 10 -12.56 1.21 -11.23
C LYS A 10 -11.55 1.64 -10.18
N THR A 11 -11.81 2.83 -9.64
CA THR A 11 -11.04 3.43 -8.53
C THR A 11 -11.83 3.31 -7.23
N TYR A 12 -11.16 2.94 -6.16
CA TYR A 12 -11.69 2.87 -4.79
C TYR A 12 -10.99 3.90 -3.92
N GLY A 13 -11.72 4.48 -2.98
CA GLY A 13 -11.26 5.61 -2.19
C GLY A 13 -11.78 6.94 -2.73
N PRO A 14 -11.18 8.10 -2.33
CA PRO A 14 -10.05 8.14 -1.41
C PRO A 14 -10.42 7.76 0.02
N GLN A 15 -9.49 7.11 0.72
CA GLN A 15 -9.56 6.89 2.15
C GLN A 15 -8.46 7.68 2.85
N GLU A 16 -8.83 8.36 3.90
CA GLU A 16 -7.90 9.14 4.72
C GLU A 16 -7.28 8.25 5.80
N HIS A 17 -5.98 8.35 5.96
CA HIS A 17 -5.24 7.64 6.99
C HIS A 17 -4.25 8.58 7.68
N THR A 18 -4.37 8.69 9.01
CA THR A 18 -3.47 9.50 9.83
C THR A 18 -2.55 8.58 10.63
N TYR A 19 -1.26 8.86 10.58
CA TYR A 19 -0.26 8.16 11.39
C TYR A 19 0.73 9.13 12.02
N THR A 20 1.34 8.68 13.10
CA THR A 20 2.39 9.39 13.83
C THR A 20 3.72 8.67 13.68
N TRP A 21 4.80 9.30 14.14
CA TRP A 21 6.17 8.81 13.97
C TRP A 21 6.42 7.39 14.50
N GLN A 22 5.60 6.93 15.45
CA GLN A 22 5.73 5.58 16.02
C GLN A 22 5.48 4.48 14.96
N ARG A 23 4.59 4.75 14.01
CA ARG A 23 4.26 3.76 12.96
C ARG A 23 5.43 3.46 12.03
N PRO A 24 6.09 4.44 11.39
CA PRO A 24 7.28 4.18 10.61
C PRO A 24 8.44 3.59 11.41
N SER A 25 8.62 4.03 12.67
CA SER A 25 9.65 3.48 13.56
C SER A 25 9.40 2.00 13.88
N LEU A 26 8.15 1.64 14.19
CA LEU A 26 7.76 0.24 14.41
C LEU A 26 7.99 -0.61 13.16
N TYR A 27 7.67 -0.07 11.98
CA TYR A 27 7.95 -0.73 10.72
C TYR A 27 9.45 -0.96 10.51
N ALA A 28 10.29 0.04 10.81
CA ALA A 28 11.75 -0.08 10.71
C ALA A 28 12.29 -1.17 11.65
N LEU A 29 11.77 -1.27 12.88
CA LEU A 29 12.10 -2.36 13.80
C LEU A 29 11.73 -3.72 13.21
N GLY A 30 10.55 -3.84 12.59
CA GLY A 30 10.12 -5.05 11.89
C GLY A 30 11.01 -5.41 10.69
N CYS A 31 11.63 -4.43 10.06
CA CYS A 31 12.61 -4.62 8.98
C CYS A 31 14.03 -4.92 9.48
N GLY A 32 14.26 -4.93 10.80
CA GLY A 32 15.55 -5.27 11.40
C GLY A 32 16.39 -4.09 11.88
N ALA A 33 15.80 -2.88 12.02
CA ALA A 33 16.48 -1.74 12.61
C ALA A 33 17.00 -2.08 14.02
N GLN A 34 18.23 -1.69 14.30
CA GLN A 34 18.91 -1.96 15.58
C GLN A 34 18.90 -0.71 16.47
N VAL A 35 19.29 -0.87 17.71
CA VAL A 35 19.26 0.18 18.74
C VAL A 35 20.05 1.45 18.37
N ASP A 36 21.05 1.34 17.50
CA ASP A 36 21.88 2.42 17.01
C ASP A 36 21.42 3.04 15.68
N ASP A 37 20.37 2.48 15.06
CA ASP A 37 19.73 3.05 13.86
C ASP A 37 18.80 4.22 14.23
N LEU A 38 19.36 5.23 14.90
CA LEU A 38 18.59 6.34 15.49
C LEU A 38 17.85 7.19 14.46
N ASP A 39 18.35 7.29 13.22
CA ASP A 39 17.69 8.02 12.15
C ASP A 39 16.35 7.39 11.73
N LEU A 40 16.19 6.09 11.99
CA LEU A 40 14.96 5.34 11.69
C LEU A 40 14.02 5.21 12.89
N LEU A 41 14.52 5.44 14.11
CA LEU A 41 13.81 5.09 15.33
C LEU A 41 13.49 6.27 16.22
N LEU A 42 14.32 7.33 16.20
CA LEU A 42 14.24 8.42 17.17
C LEU A 42 13.43 9.60 16.62
N GLU A 43 12.38 10.00 17.32
CA GLU A 43 11.50 11.10 16.93
C GLU A 43 12.23 12.44 16.76
N THR A 44 13.24 12.71 17.54
CA THR A 44 14.05 13.95 17.44
C THR A 44 14.95 14.00 16.21
N ARG A 45 15.08 12.88 15.50
CA ARG A 45 15.85 12.74 14.25
C ARG A 45 15.00 12.59 13.00
N GLY A 46 13.69 12.70 13.15
CA GLY A 46 12.72 12.57 12.06
C GLY A 46 11.51 11.75 12.55
N PRO A 47 11.57 10.43 12.61
CA PRO A 47 12.52 9.52 11.97
C PRO A 47 12.45 9.57 10.44
N LYS A 48 13.49 9.10 9.77
CA LYS A 48 13.46 8.80 8.33
C LYS A 48 12.55 7.59 8.10
N VAL A 49 11.74 7.66 7.07
CA VAL A 49 10.80 6.59 6.73
C VAL A 49 11.39 5.72 5.63
N LEU A 50 11.42 4.41 5.86
CA LEU A 50 11.84 3.47 4.82
C LEU A 50 10.89 3.52 3.62
N PRO A 51 11.39 3.54 2.38
CA PRO A 51 10.53 3.61 1.18
C PRO A 51 9.47 2.53 1.12
N THR A 52 9.78 1.33 1.58
CA THR A 52 8.85 0.21 1.61
C THR A 52 7.72 0.36 2.62
N TYR A 53 7.80 1.31 3.55
CA TYR A 53 6.67 1.67 4.41
C TYR A 53 5.44 2.10 3.60
N SER A 54 5.61 2.56 2.36
CA SER A 54 4.52 2.95 1.46
C SER A 54 3.44 1.88 1.28
N VAL A 55 3.75 0.60 1.51
CA VAL A 55 2.77 -0.49 1.43
C VAL A 55 1.84 -0.56 2.64
N VAL A 56 2.22 0.01 3.77
CA VAL A 56 1.48 -0.13 5.03
C VAL A 56 0.20 0.71 5.05
N PRO A 57 0.25 2.04 4.83
CA PRO A 57 -0.94 2.88 4.96
C PRO A 57 -2.00 2.66 3.88
N VAL A 58 -1.67 1.98 2.78
CA VAL A 58 -2.59 1.72 1.66
C VAL A 58 -3.40 0.42 1.80
N LEU A 59 -3.12 -0.39 2.83
CA LEU A 59 -3.75 -1.71 2.98
C LEU A 59 -5.27 -1.64 3.06
N ASP A 60 -5.82 -0.67 3.78
CA ASP A 60 -7.27 -0.56 3.94
C ASP A 60 -7.98 -0.35 2.60
N VAL A 61 -7.50 0.59 1.78
CA VAL A 61 -8.09 0.84 0.45
C VAL A 61 -7.84 -0.32 -0.51
N LEU A 62 -6.68 -0.99 -0.40
CA LEU A 62 -6.39 -2.21 -1.16
C LEU A 62 -7.38 -3.34 -0.82
N PHE A 63 -7.68 -3.56 0.48
CA PHE A 63 -8.65 -4.57 0.89
C PHE A 63 -10.07 -4.27 0.40
N VAL A 64 -10.46 -3.01 0.28
CA VAL A 64 -11.73 -2.62 -0.34
C VAL A 64 -11.77 -3.07 -1.81
N ALA A 65 -10.71 -2.79 -2.56
CA ALA A 65 -10.60 -3.20 -3.96
C ALA A 65 -10.55 -4.73 -4.12
N LEU A 66 -9.80 -5.43 -3.26
CA LEU A 66 -9.74 -6.91 -3.23
C LEU A 66 -11.13 -7.52 -3.00
N LYS A 67 -11.90 -6.99 -2.06
CA LYS A 67 -13.27 -7.47 -1.81
C LYS A 67 -14.20 -7.23 -3.01
N ALA A 68 -14.02 -6.13 -3.73
CA ALA A 68 -14.84 -5.80 -4.89
C ALA A 68 -14.63 -6.78 -6.06
N ILE A 69 -13.40 -7.27 -6.26
CA ILE A 69 -13.11 -8.31 -7.25
C ILE A 69 -13.86 -9.61 -6.92
N GLY A 70 -14.09 -9.89 -5.64
CA GLY A 70 -14.64 -11.18 -5.23
C GLY A 70 -13.58 -12.28 -5.19
N GLY A 71 -14.03 -13.53 -5.20
CA GLY A 71 -13.13 -14.67 -5.08
C GLY A 71 -12.92 -15.11 -3.63
N ASN A 72 -12.10 -16.15 -3.45
CA ASN A 72 -11.76 -16.66 -2.12
C ASN A 72 -10.50 -15.96 -1.62
N MET A 73 -10.62 -15.25 -0.50
CA MET A 73 -9.50 -14.51 0.10
C MET A 73 -8.48 -15.42 0.82
N LEU A 74 -8.81 -16.70 1.08
CA LEU A 74 -7.94 -17.60 1.84
C LEU A 74 -6.65 -18.01 1.10
N PRO A 75 -6.68 -18.31 -0.22
CA PRO A 75 -5.48 -18.73 -0.94
C PRO A 75 -4.71 -17.57 -1.59
N LEU A 76 -4.90 -16.33 -1.13
CA LEU A 76 -4.20 -15.19 -1.71
C LEU A 76 -2.69 -15.28 -1.52
N VAL A 77 -1.95 -15.04 -2.57
CA VAL A 77 -0.49 -14.93 -2.54
C VAL A 77 -0.07 -13.57 -3.08
N HIS A 78 0.68 -12.83 -2.27
CA HIS A 78 1.32 -11.59 -2.68
C HIS A 78 2.52 -11.94 -3.61
N GLY A 79 2.33 -11.80 -4.91
CA GLY A 79 3.28 -12.23 -5.92
C GLY A 79 4.31 -11.18 -6.30
N SER A 80 3.91 -9.91 -6.36
CA SER A 80 4.82 -8.81 -6.73
C SER A 80 4.43 -7.50 -6.07
N GLN A 81 5.45 -6.66 -5.86
CA GLN A 81 5.31 -5.32 -5.28
C GLN A 81 6.25 -4.35 -5.98
N LYS A 82 5.76 -3.15 -6.30
CA LYS A 82 6.57 -2.02 -6.74
C LYS A 82 6.19 -0.81 -5.90
N CYS A 83 7.20 -0.07 -5.45
CA CYS A 83 7.03 1.19 -4.72
C CYS A 83 7.69 2.31 -5.54
N ILE A 84 6.95 3.38 -5.78
CA ILE A 84 7.41 4.56 -6.51
C ILE A 84 7.29 5.74 -5.55
N ILE A 85 8.42 6.27 -5.11
CA ILE A 85 8.49 7.36 -4.14
C ILE A 85 8.78 8.66 -4.88
N HIS A 86 7.82 9.57 -4.89
CA HIS A 86 7.95 10.88 -5.53
C HIS A 86 8.53 11.94 -4.60
N LYS A 87 8.20 11.84 -3.30
CA LYS A 87 8.70 12.70 -2.24
C LYS A 87 9.02 11.86 -1.01
N PRO A 88 9.95 12.30 -0.14
CA PRO A 88 10.20 11.60 1.12
C PRO A 88 8.91 11.37 1.88
N ILE A 89 8.68 10.14 2.33
CA ILE A 89 7.47 9.81 3.10
C ILE A 89 7.59 10.49 4.46
N PRO A 90 6.60 11.31 4.88
CA PRO A 90 6.64 11.99 6.17
C PRO A 90 6.63 11.00 7.33
N ALA A 91 7.30 11.34 8.43
CA ALA A 91 7.28 10.56 9.65
C ALA A 91 5.90 10.55 10.33
N ALA A 92 5.14 11.62 10.16
CA ALA A 92 3.76 11.76 10.61
C ALA A 92 2.97 12.52 9.55
N ALA A 93 1.79 12.05 9.21
CA ALA A 93 0.97 12.66 8.17
C ALA A 93 -0.48 12.19 8.21
N THR A 94 -1.34 12.98 7.58
CA THR A 94 -2.65 12.54 7.09
C THR A 94 -2.56 12.44 5.58
N LEU A 95 -2.68 11.24 5.05
CA LEU A 95 -2.62 10.96 3.61
C LEU A 95 -3.96 10.45 3.10
N LYS A 96 -4.26 10.73 1.85
CA LYS A 96 -5.41 10.19 1.13
C LYS A 96 -4.94 9.12 0.16
N HIS A 97 -5.53 7.95 0.26
CA HIS A 97 -5.17 6.79 -0.55
C HIS A 97 -6.31 6.40 -1.46
N SER A 98 -6.01 6.23 -2.74
CA SER A 98 -6.90 5.61 -3.72
C SER A 98 -6.28 4.33 -4.28
N CYS A 99 -7.12 3.42 -4.76
CA CYS A 99 -6.69 2.14 -5.33
C CYS A 99 -7.45 1.87 -6.62
N ASP A 100 -6.72 1.71 -7.70
CA ASP A 100 -7.25 1.30 -9.00
C ASP A 100 -7.06 -0.21 -9.18
N ILE A 101 -8.09 -0.90 -9.65
CA ILE A 101 -7.95 -2.27 -10.15
C ILE A 101 -7.47 -2.17 -11.58
N SER A 102 -6.16 -2.36 -11.80
CA SER A 102 -5.52 -2.17 -13.09
C SER A 102 -5.65 -3.39 -14.02
N GLY A 103 -5.91 -4.58 -13.48
CA GLY A 103 -6.12 -5.77 -14.30
C GLY A 103 -6.57 -6.99 -13.51
N LEU A 104 -7.20 -7.91 -14.23
CA LEU A 104 -7.59 -9.22 -13.72
C LEU A 104 -7.39 -10.25 -14.84
N TYR A 105 -6.43 -11.15 -14.65
CA TYR A 105 -5.95 -12.06 -15.69
C TYR A 105 -6.16 -13.51 -15.27
N ASP A 106 -6.89 -14.26 -16.09
CA ASP A 106 -6.99 -15.71 -15.93
C ASP A 106 -5.64 -16.36 -16.27
N LYS A 107 -5.14 -17.21 -15.37
CA LYS A 107 -3.90 -17.98 -15.53
C LYS A 107 -4.16 -19.49 -15.62
N GLY A 108 -5.41 -19.88 -15.83
CA GLY A 108 -5.84 -21.28 -15.96
C GLY A 108 -6.04 -21.97 -14.62
N LYS A 109 -5.01 -22.05 -13.76
CA LYS A 109 -5.10 -22.64 -12.42
C LYS A 109 -5.40 -21.63 -11.31
N GLY A 110 -5.56 -20.36 -11.67
CA GLY A 110 -5.82 -19.25 -10.75
C GLY A 110 -5.93 -17.95 -11.53
N ALA A 111 -5.96 -16.83 -10.84
CA ALA A 111 -6.04 -15.51 -11.43
C ALA A 111 -4.94 -14.60 -10.86
N LEU A 112 -4.47 -13.67 -11.67
CA LEU A 112 -3.61 -12.57 -11.25
C LEU A 112 -4.45 -11.28 -11.26
N ALA A 113 -4.62 -10.68 -10.09
CA ALA A 113 -5.18 -9.34 -9.98
C ALA A 113 -4.07 -8.32 -9.77
N THR A 114 -4.12 -7.21 -10.49
CA THR A 114 -3.17 -6.11 -10.34
C THR A 114 -3.86 -4.85 -9.87
N PHE A 115 -3.18 -4.14 -8.96
CA PHE A 115 -3.69 -2.93 -8.33
C PHE A 115 -2.62 -1.85 -8.37
N THR A 116 -3.06 -0.61 -8.48
CA THR A 116 -2.20 0.57 -8.33
C THR A 116 -2.79 1.47 -7.26
N THR A 117 -2.01 1.81 -6.25
CA THR A 117 -2.44 2.79 -5.24
C THR A 117 -1.73 4.12 -5.45
N LYS A 118 -2.42 5.20 -5.10
CA LYS A 118 -1.87 6.56 -5.08
C LYS A 118 -2.10 7.14 -3.70
N SER A 119 -1.07 7.82 -3.19
CA SER A 119 -1.10 8.44 -1.87
C SER A 119 -0.73 9.90 -1.98
N GLU A 120 -1.66 10.76 -1.62
CA GLU A 120 -1.56 12.21 -1.69
C GLU A 120 -1.60 12.84 -0.30
N ASP A 121 -0.92 13.95 -0.13
CA ASP A 121 -0.99 14.75 1.09
C ASP A 121 -2.26 15.62 1.13
N GLU A 122 -2.39 16.44 2.18
CA GLU A 122 -3.54 17.32 2.38
C GLU A 122 -3.65 18.42 1.30
N ASN A 123 -2.54 18.72 0.59
CA ASN A 123 -2.50 19.68 -0.51
C ASN A 123 -2.78 19.04 -1.88
N GLY A 124 -3.01 17.72 -1.93
CA GLY A 124 -3.21 16.97 -3.16
C GLY A 124 -1.91 16.64 -3.89
N GLU A 125 -0.75 16.79 -3.23
CA GLU A 125 0.54 16.40 -3.81
C GLU A 125 0.76 14.89 -3.69
N LEU A 126 1.11 14.26 -4.82
CA LEU A 126 1.42 12.84 -4.87
C LEU A 126 2.74 12.56 -4.17
N ILE A 127 2.68 11.77 -3.10
CA ILE A 127 3.85 11.40 -2.29
C ILE A 127 4.46 10.09 -2.78
N PHE A 128 3.63 9.06 -2.95
CA PHE A 128 4.07 7.77 -3.45
C PHE A 128 2.95 7.03 -4.16
N GLU A 129 3.34 6.01 -4.94
CA GLU A 129 2.46 5.04 -5.57
C GLU A 129 2.96 3.63 -5.27
N THR A 130 2.05 2.66 -5.26
CA THR A 130 2.41 1.25 -5.16
C THR A 130 1.69 0.43 -6.22
N GLU A 131 2.38 -0.56 -6.79
CA GLU A 131 1.78 -1.53 -7.70
C GLU A 131 1.83 -2.91 -7.04
N TRP A 132 0.73 -3.64 -7.10
CA TRP A 132 0.54 -4.94 -6.43
C TRP A 132 0.15 -5.98 -7.45
N GLY A 133 0.77 -7.15 -7.38
CA GLY A 133 0.34 -8.34 -8.09
C GLY A 133 -0.09 -9.40 -7.07
N ILE A 134 -1.37 -9.72 -7.05
CA ILE A 134 -1.97 -10.69 -6.11
C ILE A 134 -2.48 -11.88 -6.90
N PHE A 135 -2.02 -13.07 -6.54
CA PHE A 135 -2.50 -14.35 -7.08
C PHE A 135 -3.59 -14.94 -6.19
N TYR A 136 -4.60 -15.46 -6.88
CA TYR A 136 -5.73 -16.22 -6.31
C TYR A 136 -5.63 -17.69 -6.67
#